data_f22e7c9651ef6ca6b232bb3b7b625454
#
_entry.id   f22e7c9651ef6ca6b232bb3b7b625454
#
_cell.length_a   1.000
_cell.length_b   1.000
_cell.length_c   1.000
_cell.angle_alpha   90.00
_cell.angle_beta   90.00
_cell.angle_gamma   90.00
#
_symmetry.space_group_name_H-M   'P 1'
#
loop_
_entity.id
_entity.type
_entity.pdbx_description
1 polymer ?
#
loop_
_entity_poly.entity_id
_entity_poly.type
_entity_poly.pdbx_seq_one_letter_code
_entity_poly.pdbx_strand_id
1 'polypeptide(L)'
;MMSFLRISILILSSLSLINLTGCLSTEYKEYIFEINSDGSGEGEIIFYNLVSVEDDEKDVSFKDFGELVSDYIEGTSFENDNPNYLVTNKELLEKDSILVGRVEFYFTNINDIGFFKSEDCDCSPLIYFMGDFGETYSESNGNYLGEEKDFPVIIWQSDADKIYIKTVVQDDLTGTQSLLKLFHTWKDSQ
;
A
#
# COMPACT_ATOMS: atom_id res chain seq x y z
N MET A 1 19.93 -53.26 -32.85
CA MET A 1 18.53 -52.86 -32.70
C MET A 1 18.53 -51.65 -31.72
N MET A 2 18.60 -50.45 -32.29
CA MET A 2 18.78 -49.24 -31.52
C MET A 2 17.39 -48.62 -31.30
N SER A 3 17.00 -48.52 -30.02
CA SER A 3 15.75 -47.90 -29.58
C SER A 3 15.93 -46.39 -29.52
N PHE A 4 15.21 -45.66 -30.37
CA PHE A 4 15.20 -44.19 -30.37
C PHE A 4 14.37 -43.68 -29.19
N LEU A 5 15.04 -43.12 -28.21
CA LEU A 5 14.44 -42.41 -27.10
C LEU A 5 13.97 -41.03 -27.61
N ARG A 6 12.66 -40.86 -27.79
CA ARG A 6 12.06 -39.57 -28.13
C ARG A 6 12.01 -38.72 -26.89
N ILE A 7 12.92 -37.77 -26.80
CA ILE A 7 12.85 -36.67 -25.80
C ILE A 7 11.81 -35.66 -26.29
N SER A 8 10.63 -35.73 -25.71
CA SER A 8 9.62 -34.67 -25.86
C SER A 8 10.06 -33.48 -24.99
N ILE A 9 10.58 -32.46 -25.64
CA ILE A 9 10.81 -31.17 -25.00
C ILE A 9 9.46 -30.51 -24.82
N LEU A 10 8.92 -30.58 -23.59
CA LEU A 10 7.82 -29.72 -23.13
C LEU A 10 8.37 -28.30 -23.02
N ILE A 11 8.12 -27.51 -24.06
CA ILE A 11 8.27 -26.06 -23.99
C ILE A 11 7.15 -25.58 -23.08
N LEU A 12 7.48 -25.44 -21.81
CA LEU A 12 6.65 -24.73 -20.85
C LEU A 12 6.71 -23.24 -21.23
N SER A 13 5.76 -22.81 -22.07
CA SER A 13 5.54 -21.41 -22.31
C SER A 13 5.10 -20.79 -20.98
N SER A 14 6.06 -20.23 -20.25
CA SER A 14 5.76 -19.30 -19.17
C SER A 14 5.00 -18.13 -19.80
N LEU A 15 3.68 -18.21 -19.71
CA LEU A 15 2.81 -17.08 -19.94
C LEU A 15 3.19 -16.08 -18.84
N SER A 16 4.11 -15.18 -19.17
CA SER A 16 4.37 -14.01 -18.36
C SER A 16 3.04 -13.29 -18.24
N LEU A 17 2.38 -13.46 -17.10
CA LEU A 17 1.35 -12.55 -16.66
C LEU A 17 2.04 -11.19 -16.64
N ILE A 18 1.83 -10.42 -17.70
CA ILE A 18 2.09 -9.00 -17.69
C ILE A 18 1.11 -8.49 -16.64
N ASN A 19 1.61 -8.33 -15.41
CA ASN A 19 0.94 -7.48 -14.46
C ASN A 19 0.93 -6.12 -15.14
N LEU A 20 -0.20 -5.77 -15.72
CA LEU A 20 -0.53 -4.40 -16.05
C LEU A 20 -0.71 -3.72 -14.70
N THR A 21 0.40 -3.47 -14.03
CA THR A 21 0.42 -2.55 -12.91
C THR A 21 0.03 -1.22 -13.51
N GLY A 22 -1.15 -0.74 -13.16
CA GLY A 22 -1.59 0.58 -13.55
C GLY A 22 -0.51 1.59 -13.15
N CYS A 23 -0.42 2.68 -13.90
CA CYS A 23 0.51 3.76 -13.59
C CYS A 23 0.00 4.62 -12.42
N LEU A 24 -0.96 4.11 -11.65
CA LEU A 24 -1.51 4.75 -10.47
C LEU A 24 -0.47 4.79 -9.35
N SER A 25 -0.20 5.98 -8.82
CA SER A 25 0.75 6.22 -7.74
C SER A 25 0.23 7.29 -6.76
N THR A 26 0.99 7.51 -5.71
CA THR A 26 0.74 8.56 -4.71
C THR A 26 2.07 9.19 -4.31
N GLU A 27 2.06 10.45 -3.92
CA GLU A 27 3.28 11.13 -3.49
C GLU A 27 3.79 10.54 -2.17
N TYR A 28 2.90 10.46 -1.18
CA TYR A 28 3.24 9.88 0.12
C TYR A 28 2.02 9.21 0.76
N LYS A 29 2.28 8.37 1.76
CA LYS A 29 1.25 7.72 2.56
C LYS A 29 1.43 8.02 4.04
N GLU A 30 0.32 8.06 4.75
CA GLU A 30 0.29 8.04 6.21
C GLU A 30 -0.47 6.81 6.67
N TYR A 31 0.08 6.14 7.67
CA TYR A 31 -0.48 4.96 8.31
C TYR A 31 -0.73 5.32 9.78
N ILE A 32 -1.95 5.14 10.22
CA ILE A 32 -2.38 5.42 11.58
C ILE A 32 -3.02 4.16 12.13
N PHE A 33 -2.59 3.72 13.32
CA PHE A 33 -3.20 2.57 13.99
C PHE A 33 -3.51 2.90 15.44
N GLU A 34 -4.66 2.45 15.92
CA GLU A 34 -5.01 2.42 17.33
C GLU A 34 -5.14 0.95 17.75
N ILE A 35 -4.34 0.56 18.76
CA ILE A 35 -4.15 -0.85 19.17
C ILE A 35 -4.81 -1.05 20.53
N ASN A 36 -5.68 -2.05 20.61
CA ASN A 36 -6.30 -2.49 21.87
C ASN A 36 -5.33 -3.36 22.68
N SER A 37 -5.60 -3.53 23.98
CA SER A 37 -4.79 -4.36 24.87
C SER A 37 -4.74 -5.84 24.49
N ASP A 38 -5.70 -6.32 23.70
CA ASP A 38 -5.76 -7.71 23.19
C ASP A 38 -5.04 -7.89 21.84
N GLY A 39 -4.41 -6.84 21.31
CA GLY A 39 -3.69 -6.85 20.04
C GLY A 39 -4.56 -6.64 18.80
N SER A 40 -5.88 -6.54 18.97
CA SER A 40 -6.79 -6.07 17.91
C SER A 40 -6.71 -4.55 17.77
N GLY A 41 -7.37 -3.98 16.76
CA GLY A 41 -7.42 -2.53 16.65
C GLY A 41 -8.10 -2.05 15.38
N GLU A 42 -7.95 -0.75 15.16
CA GLU A 42 -8.40 -0.07 13.95
C GLU A 42 -7.23 0.66 13.29
N GLY A 43 -7.31 0.83 11.98
CA GLY A 43 -6.30 1.51 11.20
C GLY A 43 -6.88 2.36 10.10
N GLU A 44 -6.07 3.32 9.69
CA GLU A 44 -6.34 4.21 8.58
C GLU A 44 -5.08 4.30 7.71
N ILE A 45 -5.25 4.19 6.39
CA ILE A 45 -4.21 4.50 5.42
C ILE A 45 -4.69 5.65 4.57
N ILE A 46 -3.88 6.71 4.50
CA ILE A 46 -4.17 7.90 3.72
C ILE A 46 -3.14 8.01 2.60
N PHE A 47 -3.62 8.05 1.38
CA PHE A 47 -2.83 8.21 0.16
C PHE A 47 -2.92 9.65 -0.29
N TYR A 48 -1.85 10.40 -0.17
CA TYR A 48 -1.82 11.82 -0.51
C TYR A 48 -1.32 12.04 -1.93
N ASN A 49 -2.01 12.95 -2.64
CA ASN A 49 -1.69 13.33 -4.00
C ASN A 49 -1.66 12.13 -4.96
N LEU A 50 -2.84 11.50 -5.11
CA LEU A 50 -3.03 10.41 -6.08
C LEU A 50 -2.77 10.94 -7.49
N VAL A 51 -1.85 10.28 -8.19
CA VAL A 51 -1.40 10.66 -9.52
C VAL A 51 -1.35 9.44 -10.44
N SER A 52 -1.40 9.72 -11.74
CA SER A 52 -1.09 8.75 -12.80
C SER A 52 0.30 9.03 -13.32
N VAL A 53 1.15 8.02 -13.39
CA VAL A 53 2.49 8.10 -14.02
C VAL A 53 2.32 7.86 -15.52
N GLU A 54 2.96 8.67 -16.35
CA GLU A 54 2.91 8.52 -17.82
C GLU A 54 3.49 7.15 -18.24
N ASP A 55 2.83 6.49 -19.19
CA ASP A 55 3.29 5.25 -19.80
C ASP A 55 3.84 5.54 -21.21
N ASP A 56 5.15 5.29 -21.42
CA ASP A 56 5.83 5.63 -22.68
C ASP A 56 5.55 7.08 -23.15
N GLU A 57 5.66 8.05 -22.25
CA GLU A 57 5.37 9.48 -22.49
C GLU A 57 3.91 9.76 -22.90
N LYS A 58 2.99 8.85 -22.60
CA LYS A 58 1.56 9.01 -22.85
C LYS A 58 0.78 9.25 -21.57
N ASP A 59 -0.13 10.18 -21.63
CA ASP A 59 -1.12 10.40 -20.58
C ASP A 59 -2.12 9.24 -20.55
N VAL A 60 -2.10 8.46 -19.47
CA VAL A 60 -3.01 7.34 -19.19
C VAL A 60 -3.94 7.64 -18.02
N SER A 61 -3.96 8.88 -17.53
CA SER A 61 -4.66 9.30 -16.31
C SER A 61 -6.14 8.96 -16.29
N PHE A 62 -6.81 9.03 -17.46
CA PHE A 62 -8.24 8.67 -17.56
C PHE A 62 -8.49 7.18 -17.29
N LYS A 63 -7.62 6.31 -17.81
CA LYS A 63 -7.69 4.87 -17.57
C LYS A 63 -7.41 4.57 -16.08
N ASP A 64 -6.34 5.13 -15.55
CA ASP A 64 -5.91 4.91 -14.16
C ASP A 64 -6.96 5.42 -13.16
N PHE A 65 -7.61 6.56 -13.45
CA PHE A 65 -8.72 7.03 -12.62
C PHE A 65 -9.92 6.09 -12.69
N GLY A 66 -10.23 5.54 -13.87
CA GLY A 66 -11.26 4.53 -14.02
C GLY A 66 -10.98 3.29 -13.16
N GLU A 67 -9.75 2.77 -13.19
CA GLU A 67 -9.31 1.64 -12.37
C GLU A 67 -9.32 1.98 -10.87
N LEU A 68 -8.88 3.20 -10.48
CA LEU A 68 -8.97 3.66 -9.09
C LEU A 68 -10.40 3.59 -8.57
N VAL A 69 -11.37 4.06 -9.34
CA VAL A 69 -12.78 4.04 -8.93
C VAL A 69 -13.34 2.62 -8.96
N SER A 70 -13.23 1.91 -10.10
CA SER A 70 -13.88 0.61 -10.29
C SER A 70 -13.30 -0.50 -9.43
N ASP A 71 -11.98 -0.53 -9.25
CA ASP A 71 -11.30 -1.67 -8.65
C ASP A 71 -10.97 -1.43 -7.17
N TYR A 72 -10.58 -0.20 -6.82
CA TYR A 72 -10.17 0.12 -5.45
C TYR A 72 -11.30 0.74 -4.62
N ILE A 73 -12.05 1.71 -5.15
CA ILE A 73 -13.10 2.39 -4.37
C ILE A 73 -14.39 1.57 -4.32
N GLU A 74 -14.92 1.18 -5.48
CA GLU A 74 -16.17 0.42 -5.60
C GLU A 74 -15.93 -1.10 -5.59
N GLY A 75 -14.76 -1.55 -6.03
CA GLY A 75 -14.34 -2.95 -6.06
C GLY A 75 -13.69 -3.40 -4.76
N THR A 76 -12.99 -4.54 -4.82
CA THR A 76 -12.36 -5.20 -3.66
C THR A 76 -10.85 -5.45 -3.85
N SER A 77 -10.20 -4.71 -4.76
CA SER A 77 -8.76 -4.93 -5.01
C SER A 77 -7.92 -4.66 -3.78
N PHE A 78 -8.22 -3.59 -3.03
CA PHE A 78 -7.50 -3.28 -1.80
C PHE A 78 -7.63 -4.41 -0.76
N GLU A 79 -8.84 -4.95 -0.56
CA GLU A 79 -9.11 -6.05 0.36
C GLU A 79 -8.43 -7.36 -0.07
N ASN A 80 -8.36 -7.62 -1.37
CA ASN A 80 -7.68 -8.79 -1.90
C ASN A 80 -6.16 -8.73 -1.68
N ASP A 81 -5.58 -7.54 -1.80
CA ASP A 81 -4.16 -7.30 -1.57
C ASP A 81 -3.83 -7.29 -0.06
N ASN A 82 -4.81 -6.98 0.79
CA ASN A 82 -4.67 -6.85 2.24
C ASN A 82 -5.72 -7.71 2.98
N PRO A 83 -5.67 -9.05 2.89
CA PRO A 83 -6.74 -9.94 3.35
C PRO A 83 -6.97 -9.90 4.87
N ASN A 84 -6.03 -9.39 5.65
CA ASN A 84 -6.14 -9.24 7.10
C ASN A 84 -6.72 -7.88 7.54
N TYR A 85 -7.01 -6.99 6.58
CA TYR A 85 -7.66 -5.72 6.82
C TYR A 85 -9.17 -5.88 6.61
N LEU A 86 -9.93 -5.76 7.69
CA LEU A 86 -11.39 -5.76 7.65
C LEU A 86 -11.86 -4.35 7.28
N VAL A 87 -11.83 -4.02 5.99
CA VAL A 87 -12.11 -2.68 5.47
C VAL A 87 -13.55 -2.27 5.80
N THR A 88 -13.71 -1.07 6.32
CA THR A 88 -15.00 -0.48 6.73
C THR A 88 -15.39 0.71 5.86
N ASN A 89 -14.42 1.44 5.34
CA ASN A 89 -14.66 2.58 4.49
C ASN A 89 -13.52 2.78 3.49
N LYS A 90 -13.88 3.21 2.28
CA LYS A 90 -12.95 3.68 1.25
C LYS A 90 -13.53 4.92 0.61
N GLU A 91 -12.75 5.99 0.56
CA GLU A 91 -13.22 7.23 -0.03
C GLU A 91 -12.13 8.02 -0.76
N LEU A 92 -12.58 8.83 -1.71
CA LEU A 92 -11.77 9.86 -2.35
C LEU A 92 -12.25 11.23 -1.88
N LEU A 93 -11.30 12.11 -1.55
CA LEU A 93 -11.59 13.48 -1.14
C LEU A 93 -10.55 14.44 -1.69
N GLU A 94 -10.92 15.71 -1.77
CA GLU A 94 -9.98 16.79 -2.03
C GLU A 94 -9.49 17.38 -0.71
N LYS A 95 -8.18 17.54 -0.58
CA LYS A 95 -7.54 18.24 0.54
C LYS A 95 -6.39 19.08 0.00
N ASP A 96 -6.33 20.33 0.33
CA ASP A 96 -5.25 21.26 -0.08
C ASP A 96 -4.97 21.25 -1.59
N SER A 97 -6.03 21.13 -2.41
CA SER A 97 -5.97 21.06 -3.88
C SER A 97 -5.24 19.83 -4.44
N ILE A 98 -5.19 18.75 -3.69
CA ILE A 98 -4.73 17.43 -4.16
C ILE A 98 -5.83 16.38 -3.96
N LEU A 99 -5.79 15.31 -4.75
CA LEU A 99 -6.66 14.15 -4.54
C LEU A 99 -6.06 13.24 -3.47
N VAL A 100 -6.89 12.92 -2.49
CA VAL A 100 -6.53 12.05 -1.37
C VAL A 100 -7.44 10.83 -1.38
N GLY A 101 -6.87 9.65 -1.23
CA GLY A 101 -7.56 8.40 -0.95
C GLY A 101 -7.45 8.06 0.53
N ARG A 102 -8.53 7.55 1.14
CA ARG A 102 -8.55 7.10 2.52
C ARG A 102 -9.19 5.73 2.63
N VAL A 103 -8.56 4.85 3.37
CA VAL A 103 -9.07 3.51 3.69
C VAL A 103 -9.06 3.33 5.20
N GLU A 104 -10.22 3.00 5.77
CA GLU A 104 -10.40 2.70 7.19
C GLU A 104 -10.71 1.20 7.35
N PHE A 105 -10.12 0.56 8.35
CA PHE A 105 -10.27 -0.87 8.58
C PHE A 105 -10.08 -1.26 10.04
N TYR A 106 -10.56 -2.45 10.39
CA TYR A 106 -10.22 -3.15 11.63
C TYR A 106 -9.22 -4.27 11.35
N PHE A 107 -8.51 -4.69 12.38
CA PHE A 107 -7.67 -5.89 12.38
C PHE A 107 -7.87 -6.66 13.69
N THR A 108 -7.70 -7.98 13.63
CA THR A 108 -7.89 -8.86 14.79
C THR A 108 -6.61 -9.09 15.57
N ASN A 109 -5.46 -8.99 14.93
CA ASN A 109 -4.15 -9.12 15.54
C ASN A 109 -3.15 -8.23 14.81
N ILE A 110 -2.41 -7.41 15.55
CA ILE A 110 -1.40 -6.50 15.02
C ILE A 110 -0.28 -7.24 14.26
N ASN A 111 0.03 -8.48 14.63
CA ASN A 111 1.02 -9.30 13.94
C ASN A 111 0.56 -9.71 12.52
N ASP A 112 -0.74 -9.78 12.25
CA ASP A 112 -1.28 -10.18 10.95
C ASP A 112 -1.19 -9.04 9.90
N ILE A 113 -0.94 -7.82 10.34
CA ILE A 113 -0.85 -6.62 9.48
C ILE A 113 0.57 -6.07 9.36
N GLY A 114 1.58 -6.94 9.53
CA GLY A 114 2.97 -6.62 9.25
C GLY A 114 3.78 -6.11 10.43
N PHE A 115 3.19 -5.96 11.60
CA PHE A 115 3.93 -5.71 12.84
C PHE A 115 4.37 -7.02 13.49
N PHE A 116 5.33 -6.92 14.37
CA PHE A 116 5.76 -8.01 15.22
C PHE A 116 5.75 -7.59 16.68
N LYS A 117 5.04 -8.37 17.52
CA LYS A 117 5.08 -8.30 18.98
C LYS A 117 5.11 -9.73 19.51
N SER A 118 6.08 -10.08 20.35
CA SER A 118 6.16 -11.43 20.94
C SER A 118 5.02 -11.64 21.92
N GLU A 119 4.32 -12.77 21.78
CA GLU A 119 3.26 -13.19 22.71
C GLU A 119 3.81 -13.72 24.05
N ASP A 120 5.09 -14.09 24.09
CA ASP A 120 5.73 -14.67 25.29
C ASP A 120 6.09 -13.62 26.36
N CYS A 121 6.02 -12.32 26.03
CA CYS A 121 6.44 -11.25 26.94
C CYS A 121 5.66 -9.96 26.67
N ASP A 122 4.92 -9.50 27.68
CA ASP A 122 4.26 -8.18 27.66
C ASP A 122 5.29 -7.03 27.54
N CYS A 123 6.55 -7.30 27.83
CA CYS A 123 7.67 -6.36 27.67
C CYS A 123 8.20 -6.27 26.25
N SER A 124 7.70 -7.11 25.32
CA SER A 124 8.13 -7.10 23.92
C SER A 124 7.82 -5.76 23.26
N PRO A 125 8.81 -5.08 22.65
CA PRO A 125 8.52 -3.91 21.84
C PRO A 125 7.65 -4.29 20.63
N LEU A 126 6.91 -3.32 20.13
CA LEU A 126 6.27 -3.44 18.84
C LEU A 126 7.28 -3.06 17.74
N ILE A 127 7.41 -3.89 16.73
CA ILE A 127 8.39 -3.75 15.65
C ILE A 127 7.65 -3.75 14.30
N TYR A 128 8.02 -2.84 13.43
CA TYR A 128 7.60 -2.83 12.04
C TYR A 128 8.82 -2.86 11.13
N PHE A 129 8.85 -3.84 10.23
CA PHE A 129 9.88 -3.94 9.21
C PHE A 129 9.38 -3.32 7.93
N MET A 130 9.96 -2.20 7.53
CA MET A 130 9.71 -1.58 6.25
C MET A 130 10.49 -2.34 5.17
N GLY A 131 9.88 -3.34 4.56
CA GLY A 131 10.48 -4.07 3.44
C GLY A 131 10.75 -3.18 2.22
N ASP A 132 11.22 -3.78 1.15
CA ASP A 132 11.38 -3.11 -0.14
C ASP A 132 10.03 -3.09 -0.88
N PHE A 133 9.12 -2.24 -0.40
CA PHE A 133 7.76 -2.10 -0.94
C PHE A 133 7.60 -0.89 -1.88
N GLY A 134 8.70 -0.32 -2.36
CA GLY A 134 8.66 0.90 -3.18
C GLY A 134 8.32 2.15 -2.38
N GLU A 135 8.49 2.11 -1.06
CA GLU A 135 8.26 3.22 -0.15
C GLU A 135 9.51 3.51 0.68
N THR A 136 9.81 4.79 0.90
CA THR A 136 10.90 5.22 1.77
C THR A 136 10.36 5.83 3.05
N TYR A 137 11.04 5.58 4.16
CA TYR A 137 10.71 6.18 5.45
C TYR A 137 10.81 7.71 5.38
N SER A 138 9.84 8.39 5.95
CA SER A 138 9.84 9.84 6.12
C SER A 138 9.77 10.23 7.59
N GLU A 139 8.75 9.74 8.30
CA GLU A 139 8.48 10.11 9.69
C GLU A 139 7.72 9.00 10.42
N SER A 140 7.88 8.92 11.74
CA SER A 140 7.03 8.11 12.62
C SER A 140 7.05 8.62 14.05
N ASN A 141 6.11 8.16 14.88
CA ASN A 141 6.18 8.35 16.33
C ASN A 141 6.98 7.23 17.05
N GLY A 142 7.56 6.31 16.29
CA GLY A 142 8.50 5.29 16.76
C GLY A 142 9.97 5.67 16.57
N ASN A 143 10.86 4.79 16.97
CA ASN A 143 12.30 4.93 16.76
C ASN A 143 12.75 4.20 15.49
N TYR A 144 13.12 4.93 14.45
CA TYR A 144 13.60 4.39 13.19
C TYR A 144 15.10 4.06 13.26
N LEU A 145 15.46 2.84 12.88
CA LEU A 145 16.85 2.33 12.94
C LEU A 145 17.47 2.06 11.56
N GLY A 146 16.77 2.40 10.48
CA GLY A 146 17.20 2.05 9.11
C GLY A 146 18.45 2.75 8.64
N GLU A 147 18.71 3.98 9.11
CA GLU A 147 19.84 4.79 8.64
C GLU A 147 21.21 4.19 9.00
N GLU A 148 21.29 3.41 10.09
CA GLU A 148 22.56 2.86 10.59
C GLU A 148 22.90 1.45 10.08
N LYS A 149 21.95 0.70 9.50
CA LYS A 149 22.10 -0.76 9.36
C LYS A 149 21.62 -1.37 8.04
N ASP A 150 21.24 -0.62 7.05
CA ASP A 150 20.58 -1.15 5.84
C ASP A 150 19.35 -2.06 6.19
N PHE A 151 18.77 -1.87 7.37
CA PHE A 151 17.67 -2.67 7.88
C PHE A 151 16.55 -1.74 8.37
N PRO A 152 15.61 -1.38 7.50
CA PRO A 152 14.60 -0.37 7.77
C PRO A 152 13.56 -0.86 8.78
N VAL A 153 13.83 -0.66 10.05
CA VAL A 153 12.98 -1.08 11.19
C VAL A 153 12.54 0.12 11.99
N ILE A 154 11.26 0.15 12.37
CA ILE A 154 10.70 1.10 13.33
C ILE A 154 10.32 0.32 14.61
N ILE A 155 10.67 0.86 15.76
CA ILE A 155 10.42 0.23 17.05
C ILE A 155 9.66 1.18 17.96
N TRP A 156 8.59 0.67 18.59
CA TRP A 156 7.83 1.34 19.64
C TRP A 156 7.96 0.62 20.96
N GLN A 157 7.63 1.31 22.03
CA GLN A 157 7.56 0.69 23.37
C GLN A 157 6.45 -0.35 23.41
N SER A 158 6.53 -1.28 24.35
CA SER A 158 5.58 -2.40 24.49
C SER A 158 4.15 -1.97 24.80
N ASP A 159 3.95 -0.80 25.34
CA ASP A 159 2.68 -0.20 25.73
C ASP A 159 2.16 0.86 24.73
N ALA A 160 2.78 0.96 23.56
CA ALA A 160 2.31 1.86 22.50
C ALA A 160 0.94 1.40 21.99
N ASP A 161 -0.05 2.27 22.10
CA ASP A 161 -1.42 2.07 21.66
C ASP A 161 -1.77 2.89 20.40
N LYS A 162 -0.92 3.86 20.05
CA LYS A 162 -1.07 4.71 18.86
C LYS A 162 0.21 4.70 18.04
N ILE A 163 0.06 4.30 16.79
CA ILE A 163 1.14 4.20 15.82
C ILE A 163 0.89 5.19 14.69
N TYR A 164 1.92 5.91 14.32
CA TYR A 164 1.94 6.77 13.15
C TYR A 164 3.21 6.49 12.34
N ILE A 165 3.03 6.29 11.03
CA ILE A 165 4.12 6.14 10.06
C ILE A 165 3.79 6.99 8.84
N LYS A 166 4.77 7.72 8.33
CA LYS A 166 4.71 8.41 7.04
C LYS A 166 5.80 7.89 6.12
N THR A 167 5.43 7.60 4.89
CA THR A 167 6.34 7.12 3.84
C THR A 167 6.22 8.00 2.61
N VAL A 168 7.30 8.07 1.83
CA VAL A 168 7.31 8.67 0.50
C VAL A 168 7.30 7.54 -0.52
N VAL A 169 6.38 7.60 -1.48
CA VAL A 169 6.24 6.65 -2.59
C VAL A 169 6.85 7.25 -3.86
N GLN A 170 6.47 8.49 -4.17
CA GLN A 170 6.93 9.19 -5.36
C GLN A 170 7.57 10.52 -4.94
N ASP A 171 8.89 10.59 -4.93
CA ASP A 171 9.63 11.79 -4.55
C ASP A 171 9.80 12.79 -5.73
N ASP A 172 9.72 12.29 -6.96
CA ASP A 172 9.74 13.11 -8.18
C ASP A 172 8.42 12.94 -8.94
N LEU A 173 7.66 14.02 -9.03
CA LEU A 173 6.39 14.07 -9.74
C LEU A 173 6.51 14.43 -11.22
N THR A 174 7.74 14.49 -11.77
CA THR A 174 7.98 14.69 -13.21
C THR A 174 7.36 13.52 -14.00
N GLY A 175 6.61 13.81 -15.05
CA GLY A 175 5.91 12.77 -15.83
C GLY A 175 4.71 12.17 -15.10
N THR A 176 4.14 12.88 -14.12
CA THR A 176 2.88 12.48 -13.50
C THR A 176 1.73 13.43 -13.86
N GLN A 177 0.52 12.92 -13.82
CA GLN A 177 -0.72 13.66 -14.04
C GLN A 177 -1.59 13.61 -12.77
N SER A 178 -2.02 14.78 -12.29
CA SER A 178 -2.96 14.86 -11.15
C SER A 178 -4.32 14.30 -11.52
N LEU A 179 -4.88 13.44 -10.68
CA LEU A 179 -6.21 12.86 -10.87
C LEU A 179 -7.35 13.73 -10.31
N LEU A 180 -7.04 14.86 -9.67
CA LEU A 180 -8.05 15.73 -9.02
C LEU A 180 -9.14 16.22 -9.98
N LYS A 181 -8.78 16.60 -11.21
CA LYS A 181 -9.76 17.07 -12.18
C LYS A 181 -10.75 15.99 -12.61
N LEU A 182 -10.26 14.75 -12.75
CA LEU A 182 -11.11 13.60 -13.06
C LEU A 182 -12.03 13.27 -11.91
N PHE A 183 -11.54 13.37 -10.68
CA PHE A 183 -12.35 13.23 -9.47
C PHE A 183 -13.51 14.24 -9.42
N HIS A 184 -13.26 15.52 -9.69
CA HIS A 184 -14.34 16.51 -9.74
C HIS A 184 -15.39 16.13 -10.77
N THR A 185 -14.97 15.75 -11.98
CA THR A 185 -15.89 15.34 -13.06
C THR A 185 -16.71 14.12 -12.65
N TRP A 186 -16.11 13.14 -12.04
CA TRP A 186 -16.77 11.93 -11.55
C TRP A 186 -17.76 12.26 -10.43
N LYS A 187 -17.35 13.06 -9.44
CA LYS A 187 -18.19 13.48 -8.32
C LYS A 187 -19.43 14.25 -8.76
N ASP A 188 -19.30 15.13 -9.76
CA ASP A 188 -20.42 15.91 -10.31
C ASP A 188 -21.40 15.03 -11.10
N SER A 189 -21.02 13.80 -11.45
CA SER A 189 -21.86 12.84 -12.20
C SER A 189 -22.63 11.86 -11.32
N GLN A 190 -22.36 11.84 -9.98
CA GLN A 190 -23.05 11.00 -8.99
C GLN A 190 -24.36 11.65 -8.53
#